data_96eae010155184e8d3ff27316d426ed0
#
_entry.id   96eae010155184e8d3ff27316d426ed0
#
_cell.length_a   1.000
_cell.length_b   1.000
_cell.length_c   1.000
_cell.angle_alpha   90.00
_cell.angle_beta   90.00
_cell.angle_gamma   90.00
#
_symmetry.space_group_name_H-M   'P 1'
#
loop_
_entity.id
_entity.type
_entity.pdbx_description
1 polymer ?
#
loop_
_entity_poly.entity_id
_entity_poly.type
_entity_poly.pdbx_seq_one_letter_code
_entity_poly.pdbx_strand_id
1 'polypeptide(L)'
;MIVAANSAPWWPWTKPYTHKYAHPAGLGILNGEVICDTRPHKAVFVVYEDGRADIVSSVPESDYRSIRVAASGFAIILRDGEILEGGSYEKEPMPRIAYGLSEDRRYLYIVTVDGRQKGWSLGATGKETAALLKEAGAADAINMDGGGSATLCYWDEKTKTPVTVNRQTESGYQRPVGSNIGIYLK
;
A
#
# COMPACT_ATOMS: atom_id res chain seq x y z
N MET A 1 -16.16 4.44 7.14
CA MET A 1 -15.07 3.94 6.26
C MET A 1 -15.69 3.19 5.11
N ILE A 2 -15.29 3.48 3.87
CA ILE A 2 -15.85 2.83 2.67
C ILE A 2 -14.87 1.85 2.03
N VAL A 3 -13.57 2.10 2.14
CA VAL A 3 -12.50 1.23 1.64
C VAL A 3 -11.39 1.17 2.67
N ALA A 4 -10.79 0.02 2.84
CA ALA A 4 -9.58 -0.18 3.63
C ALA A 4 -8.59 -1.07 2.86
N ALA A 5 -7.32 -0.75 2.96
CA ALA A 5 -6.24 -1.52 2.36
C ALA A 5 -5.07 -1.59 3.32
N ASN A 6 -4.34 -2.71 3.34
CA ASN A 6 -3.08 -2.74 4.06
C ASN A 6 -2.06 -1.83 3.38
N SER A 7 -1.09 -1.35 4.13
CA SER A 7 -0.22 -0.29 3.68
C SER A 7 1.27 -0.60 3.87
N ALA A 8 1.95 0.01 4.84
CA ALA A 8 3.39 -0.10 4.99
C ALA A 8 3.87 -1.52 5.32
N PRO A 9 5.07 -1.92 4.85
CA PRO A 9 5.78 -3.06 5.42
C PRO A 9 5.93 -2.92 6.94
N TRP A 10 5.97 -4.04 7.64
CA TRP A 10 5.98 -4.03 9.09
C TRP A 10 6.88 -5.13 9.67
N TRP A 11 7.19 -5.01 10.97
CA TRP A 11 8.07 -5.91 11.68
C TRP A 11 7.61 -6.05 13.13
N PRO A 12 7.73 -7.23 13.75
CA PRO A 12 8.14 -8.52 13.18
C PRO A 12 6.97 -9.18 12.43
N TRP A 13 7.27 -9.82 11.28
CA TRP A 13 6.29 -10.51 10.43
C TRP A 13 6.33 -12.04 10.58
N THR A 14 7.04 -12.56 11.59
CA THR A 14 7.25 -14.00 11.82
C THR A 14 6.05 -14.68 12.46
N LYS A 15 5.77 -15.91 12.02
CA LYS A 15 4.75 -16.78 12.63
C LYS A 15 5.28 -17.49 13.89
N PRO A 16 4.41 -17.82 14.86
CA PRO A 16 3.02 -17.40 14.96
C PRO A 16 2.93 -15.90 15.30
N TYR A 17 1.88 -15.21 14.81
CA TYR A 17 1.67 -13.79 15.05
C TYR A 17 1.19 -13.51 16.49
N THR A 18 2.05 -13.81 17.47
CA THR A 18 1.73 -13.70 18.91
C THR A 18 2.24 -12.41 19.55
N HIS A 19 3.02 -11.63 18.82
CA HIS A 19 3.51 -10.34 19.32
C HIS A 19 2.37 -9.33 19.43
N LYS A 20 2.41 -8.54 20.50
CA LYS A 20 1.37 -7.57 20.84
C LYS A 20 1.37 -6.35 19.91
N TYR A 21 2.54 -5.98 19.38
CA TYR A 21 2.74 -4.79 18.56
C TYR A 21 3.48 -5.13 17.28
N ALA A 22 3.13 -4.43 16.20
CA ALA A 22 3.85 -4.43 14.95
C ALA A 22 4.36 -3.00 14.69
N HIS A 23 5.58 -2.88 14.21
CA HIS A 23 6.19 -1.61 13.85
C HIS A 23 6.17 -1.44 12.33
N PRO A 24 5.43 -0.48 11.78
CA PRO A 24 5.53 -0.16 10.36
C PRO A 24 6.97 0.26 10.03
N ALA A 25 7.46 -0.14 8.85
CA ALA A 25 8.77 0.26 8.36
C ALA A 25 8.67 1.57 7.58
N GLY A 26 9.70 2.42 7.70
CA GLY A 26 9.76 3.71 7.03
C GLY A 26 9.01 4.80 7.79
N LEU A 27 8.44 5.76 7.06
CA LEU A 27 7.66 6.87 7.63
C LEU A 27 6.19 6.47 7.73
N GLY A 28 5.62 6.66 8.92
CA GLY A 28 4.20 6.58 9.18
C GLY A 28 3.74 7.84 9.92
N ILE A 29 2.81 8.59 9.34
CA ILE A 29 2.15 9.76 9.95
C ILE A 29 0.65 9.52 9.93
N LEU A 30 -0.01 9.79 11.05
CA LEU A 30 -1.46 9.70 11.19
C LEU A 30 -1.99 10.99 11.85
N ASN A 31 -2.85 11.71 11.14
CA ASN A 31 -3.42 12.99 11.60
C ASN A 31 -2.34 13.99 12.06
N GLY A 32 -1.21 14.08 11.32
CA GLY A 32 -0.10 14.97 11.65
C GLY A 32 0.84 14.47 12.75
N GLU A 33 0.55 13.33 13.38
CA GLU A 33 1.40 12.72 14.40
C GLU A 33 2.31 11.65 13.76
N VAL A 34 3.61 11.74 14.05
CA VAL A 34 4.60 10.74 13.60
C VAL A 34 4.47 9.48 14.45
N ILE A 35 4.01 8.39 13.82
CA ILE A 35 3.86 7.08 14.46
C ILE A 35 5.17 6.28 14.38
N CYS A 36 5.87 6.38 13.27
CA CYS A 36 7.18 5.77 13.07
C CYS A 36 7.99 6.54 12.03
N ASP A 37 9.30 6.49 12.18
CA ASP A 37 10.27 7.03 11.23
C ASP A 37 11.52 6.14 11.21
N THR A 38 11.56 5.18 10.31
CA THR A 38 12.70 4.30 10.09
C THR A 38 13.37 4.64 8.77
N ARG A 39 14.54 5.24 8.84
CA ARG A 39 15.29 5.68 7.65
C ARG A 39 16.30 4.63 7.17
N PRO A 40 16.70 4.64 5.89
CA PRO A 40 16.22 5.58 4.86
C PRO A 40 14.81 5.20 4.34
N HIS A 41 13.99 6.21 4.03
CA HIS A 41 12.76 5.98 3.27
C HIS A 41 13.13 5.56 1.85
N LYS A 42 12.33 4.65 1.26
CA LYS A 42 12.52 4.21 -0.14
C LYS A 42 11.42 4.74 -1.05
N ALA A 43 10.22 4.80 -0.53
CA ALA A 43 9.04 5.31 -1.19
C ALA A 43 8.01 5.64 -0.11
N VAL A 44 7.30 6.75 -0.25
CA VAL A 44 6.28 7.20 0.71
C VAL A 44 5.06 7.72 -0.05
N PHE A 45 3.89 7.18 0.27
CA PHE A 45 2.62 7.79 -0.09
C PHE A 45 2.29 8.82 0.98
N VAL A 46 1.99 10.05 0.58
CA VAL A 46 1.68 11.16 1.48
C VAL A 46 0.35 11.81 1.12
N VAL A 47 -0.37 12.27 2.14
CA VAL A 47 -1.51 13.18 2.01
C VAL A 47 -1.21 14.38 2.90
N TYR A 48 -1.17 15.56 2.30
CA TYR A 48 -0.91 16.81 2.98
C TYR A 48 -2.15 17.36 3.70
N GLU A 49 -1.95 18.31 4.60
CA GLU A 49 -3.04 18.96 5.34
C GLU A 49 -4.03 19.71 4.42
N ASP A 50 -3.57 20.19 3.27
CA ASP A 50 -4.40 20.83 2.24
C ASP A 50 -5.20 19.84 1.37
N GLY A 51 -5.04 18.52 1.61
CA GLY A 51 -5.72 17.45 0.89
C GLY A 51 -5.02 16.98 -0.38
N ARG A 52 -3.91 17.57 -0.80
CA ARG A 52 -3.10 17.04 -1.90
C ARG A 52 -2.48 15.71 -1.50
N ALA A 53 -2.35 14.80 -2.46
CA ALA A 53 -1.63 13.55 -2.28
C ALA A 53 -0.43 13.47 -3.21
N ASP A 54 0.64 12.78 -2.78
CA ASP A 54 1.80 12.53 -3.62
C ASP A 54 2.49 11.21 -3.27
N ILE A 55 3.37 10.76 -4.17
CA ILE A 55 4.25 9.62 -3.98
C ILE A 55 5.68 10.11 -4.13
N VAL A 56 6.45 10.06 -3.06
CA VAL A 56 7.81 10.62 -2.99
C VAL A 56 8.82 9.56 -2.54
N SER A 57 10.11 9.75 -2.87
CA SER A 57 11.17 8.83 -2.45
C SER A 57 11.54 8.99 -0.97
N SER A 58 11.40 10.19 -0.45
CA SER A 58 11.67 10.50 0.96
C SER A 58 10.96 11.79 1.36
N VAL A 59 10.80 11.99 2.67
CA VAL A 59 10.22 13.20 3.25
C VAL A 59 11.22 13.78 4.24
N PRO A 60 11.66 15.05 4.10
CA PRO A 60 12.43 15.74 5.11
C PRO A 60 11.63 15.94 6.41
N GLU A 61 12.27 15.89 7.55
CA GLU A 61 11.59 16.12 8.85
C GLU A 61 10.93 17.49 8.97
N SER A 62 11.53 18.50 8.30
CA SER A 62 10.97 19.86 8.24
C SER A 62 9.52 19.87 7.71
N ASP A 63 9.17 18.91 6.88
CA ASP A 63 7.91 18.87 6.16
C ASP A 63 6.82 18.04 6.87
N TYR A 64 7.19 17.31 7.95
CA TYR A 64 6.26 16.41 8.65
C TYR A 64 4.99 17.12 9.14
N ARG A 65 5.11 18.38 9.57
CA ARG A 65 3.96 19.17 10.06
C ARG A 65 2.94 19.52 8.99
N SER A 66 3.33 19.44 7.72
CA SER A 66 2.43 19.68 6.58
C SER A 66 1.72 18.41 6.11
N ILE A 67 2.07 17.26 6.68
CA ILE A 67 1.58 15.95 6.26
C ILE A 67 0.55 15.44 7.27
N ARG A 68 -0.64 15.17 6.76
CA ARG A 68 -1.72 14.57 7.54
C ARG A 68 -1.60 13.06 7.64
N VAL A 69 -1.24 12.39 6.53
CA VAL A 69 -1.05 10.93 6.45
C VAL A 69 0.20 10.62 5.65
N ALA A 70 1.04 9.74 6.16
CA ALA A 70 2.13 9.14 5.41
C ALA A 70 2.20 7.65 5.65
N ALA A 71 2.51 6.90 4.60
CA ALA A 71 2.75 5.47 4.65
C ALA A 71 3.86 5.07 3.69
N SER A 72 4.94 4.50 4.21
CA SER A 72 6.05 4.02 3.39
C SER A 72 5.72 2.71 2.69
N GLY A 73 6.25 2.55 1.48
CA GLY A 73 6.22 1.32 0.70
C GLY A 73 7.61 0.80 0.39
N PHE A 74 7.69 -0.23 -0.46
CA PHE A 74 8.95 -0.84 -0.87
C PHE A 74 9.66 -0.05 -1.96
N ALA A 75 8.93 0.40 -2.97
CA ALA A 75 9.49 1.08 -4.14
C ALA A 75 8.44 1.91 -4.87
N ILE A 76 8.88 2.97 -5.54
CA ILE A 76 8.13 3.61 -6.61
C ILE A 76 8.26 2.73 -7.84
N ILE A 77 7.15 2.31 -8.41
CA ILE A 77 7.10 1.38 -9.56
C ILE A 77 6.60 2.05 -10.84
N LEU A 78 6.02 3.24 -10.73
CA LEU A 78 5.59 4.08 -11.84
C LEU A 78 5.89 5.54 -11.49
N ARG A 79 6.44 6.30 -12.42
CA ARG A 79 6.73 7.74 -12.28
C ARG A 79 6.46 8.46 -13.59
N ASP A 80 5.65 9.53 -13.56
CA ASP A 80 5.31 10.34 -14.73
C ASP A 80 4.85 9.47 -15.93
N GLY A 81 4.11 8.40 -15.66
CA GLY A 81 3.67 7.42 -16.65
C GLY A 81 4.74 6.45 -17.14
N GLU A 82 5.97 6.50 -16.63
CA GLU A 82 7.06 5.59 -16.97
C GLU A 82 7.19 4.47 -15.94
N ILE A 83 7.16 3.20 -16.41
CA ILE A 83 7.32 2.02 -15.54
C ILE A 83 8.78 1.92 -15.12
N LEU A 84 9.03 1.92 -13.82
CA LEU A 84 10.37 1.82 -13.25
C LEU A 84 10.77 0.36 -13.06
N GLU A 85 12.08 0.10 -13.25
CA GLU A 85 12.65 -1.17 -12.82
C GLU A 85 12.80 -1.15 -11.29
N GLY A 86 12.07 -2.02 -10.63
CA GLY A 86 12.19 -2.23 -9.20
C GLY A 86 13.45 -3.01 -8.83
N GLY A 87 13.74 -3.10 -7.54
CA GLY A 87 14.78 -3.97 -7.00
C GLY A 87 14.45 -5.47 -7.16
N SER A 88 15.25 -6.33 -6.54
CA SER A 88 15.06 -7.79 -6.63
C SER A 88 13.69 -8.25 -6.17
N TYR A 89 13.11 -7.59 -5.16
CA TYR A 89 11.80 -7.91 -4.62
C TYR A 89 10.67 -7.72 -5.66
N GLU A 90 10.79 -6.74 -6.55
CA GLU A 90 9.81 -6.46 -7.59
C GLU A 90 9.86 -7.40 -8.80
N LYS A 91 10.92 -8.22 -8.93
CA LYS A 91 11.11 -9.13 -10.07
C LYS A 91 10.28 -10.42 -9.97
N GLU A 92 9.99 -10.84 -8.75
CA GLU A 92 9.28 -12.09 -8.52
C GLU A 92 7.76 -11.90 -8.56
N PRO A 93 7.00 -12.80 -9.23
CA PRO A 93 5.55 -12.83 -9.14
C PRO A 93 5.11 -13.17 -7.72
N MET A 94 4.29 -12.29 -7.13
CA MET A 94 3.73 -12.50 -5.78
C MET A 94 2.44 -11.74 -5.60
N PRO A 95 1.66 -12.02 -4.53
CA PRO A 95 0.54 -11.17 -4.17
C PRO A 95 1.00 -9.73 -4.01
N ARG A 96 0.29 -8.79 -4.63
CA ARG A 96 0.65 -7.37 -4.59
C ARG A 96 -0.49 -6.53 -4.06
N ILE A 97 -0.13 -5.44 -3.42
CA ILE A 97 -0.97 -4.28 -3.24
C ILE A 97 -0.15 -3.04 -3.56
N ALA A 98 -0.72 -2.14 -4.33
CA ALA A 98 -0.05 -0.93 -4.76
C ALA A 98 -1.05 0.23 -4.85
N TYR A 99 -0.54 1.44 -4.63
CA TYR A 99 -1.31 2.67 -4.73
C TYR A 99 -0.78 3.49 -5.91
N GLY A 100 -1.68 4.05 -6.69
CA GLY A 100 -1.35 4.94 -7.80
C GLY A 100 -2.09 6.26 -7.70
N LEU A 101 -1.51 7.30 -8.22
CA LEU A 101 -2.14 8.63 -8.34
C LEU A 101 -2.24 9.02 -9.81
N SER A 102 -3.38 9.62 -10.20
CA SER A 102 -3.50 10.28 -11.49
C SER A 102 -2.52 11.43 -11.61
N GLU A 103 -2.24 11.88 -12.83
CA GLU A 103 -1.35 13.03 -13.11
C GLU A 103 -1.81 14.29 -12.38
N ASP A 104 -3.10 14.58 -12.39
CA ASP A 104 -3.70 15.73 -11.71
C ASP A 104 -3.92 15.51 -10.18
N ARG A 105 -3.50 14.37 -9.64
CA ARG A 105 -3.60 13.99 -8.21
C ARG A 105 -5.04 13.91 -7.68
N ARG A 106 -6.06 13.87 -8.55
CA ARG A 106 -7.46 13.81 -8.14
C ARG A 106 -7.97 12.41 -7.85
N TYR A 107 -7.31 11.39 -8.38
CA TYR A 107 -7.71 9.99 -8.24
C TYR A 107 -6.61 9.18 -7.57
N LEU A 108 -7.02 8.43 -6.54
CA LEU A 108 -6.22 7.38 -5.92
C LEU A 108 -6.72 6.03 -6.46
N TYR A 109 -5.81 5.30 -7.10
CA TYR A 109 -6.03 3.92 -7.54
C TYR A 109 -5.42 2.97 -6.52
N ILE A 110 -6.16 1.95 -6.12
CA ILE A 110 -5.66 0.86 -5.28
C ILE A 110 -5.84 -0.42 -6.05
N VAL A 111 -4.74 -1.09 -6.37
CA VAL A 111 -4.75 -2.40 -7.01
C VAL A 111 -4.32 -3.47 -6.03
N THR A 112 -4.99 -4.61 -6.04
CA THR A 112 -4.54 -5.82 -5.39
C THR A 112 -4.49 -6.97 -6.38
N VAL A 113 -3.44 -7.78 -6.31
CA VAL A 113 -3.22 -8.95 -7.16
C VAL A 113 -3.07 -10.18 -6.26
N ASP A 114 -3.93 -11.18 -6.46
CA ASP A 114 -3.78 -12.47 -5.81
C ASP A 114 -2.48 -13.15 -6.23
N GLY A 115 -1.94 -14.02 -5.41
CA GLY A 115 -0.74 -14.74 -5.78
C GLY A 115 -0.37 -15.86 -4.83
N ARG A 116 0.71 -16.60 -5.15
CA ARG A 116 1.19 -17.77 -4.40
C ARG A 116 0.13 -18.86 -4.23
N GLN A 117 -0.81 -18.96 -5.15
CA GLN A 117 -1.93 -19.89 -5.12
C GLN A 117 -1.96 -20.71 -6.40
N LYS A 118 -1.37 -21.92 -6.35
CA LYS A 118 -1.33 -22.83 -7.50
C LYS A 118 -2.73 -23.11 -8.04
N GLY A 119 -2.90 -22.98 -9.35
CA GLY A 119 -4.19 -23.18 -10.02
C GLY A 119 -5.14 -21.97 -9.95
N TRP A 120 -4.75 -20.89 -9.29
CA TRP A 120 -5.51 -19.63 -9.22
C TRP A 120 -4.69 -18.45 -9.74
N SER A 121 -3.68 -18.05 -9.01
CA SER A 121 -2.79 -16.94 -9.39
C SER A 121 -1.38 -17.15 -8.82
N LEU A 122 -0.37 -16.93 -9.64
CA LEU A 122 1.03 -16.88 -9.20
C LEU A 122 1.35 -15.53 -8.55
N GLY A 123 0.65 -14.49 -8.94
CA GLY A 123 0.90 -13.11 -8.57
C GLY A 123 1.36 -12.26 -9.74
N ALA A 124 1.83 -11.07 -9.43
CA ALA A 124 2.41 -10.13 -10.39
C ALA A 124 3.80 -9.65 -9.94
N THR A 125 4.64 -9.34 -10.90
CA THR A 125 5.87 -8.57 -10.70
C THR A 125 5.56 -7.10 -10.44
N GLY A 126 6.54 -6.32 -9.99
CA GLY A 126 6.38 -4.87 -9.86
C GLY A 126 6.06 -4.18 -11.18
N LYS A 127 6.67 -4.63 -12.29
CA LYS A 127 6.38 -4.11 -13.64
C LYS A 127 4.95 -4.37 -14.08
N GLU A 128 4.46 -5.59 -13.89
CA GLU A 128 3.07 -5.94 -14.22
C GLU A 128 2.08 -5.15 -13.35
N THR A 129 2.38 -4.98 -12.05
CA THR A 129 1.58 -4.17 -11.15
C THR A 129 1.55 -2.69 -11.57
N ALA A 130 2.70 -2.14 -11.98
CA ALA A 130 2.79 -0.78 -12.51
C ALA A 130 2.00 -0.64 -13.83
N ALA A 131 2.06 -1.64 -14.72
CA ALA A 131 1.30 -1.64 -15.96
C ALA A 131 -0.23 -1.62 -15.70
N LEU A 132 -0.72 -2.41 -14.75
CA LEU A 132 -2.13 -2.40 -14.35
C LEU A 132 -2.56 -1.02 -13.83
N LEU A 133 -1.74 -0.37 -13.00
CA LEU A 133 -2.04 0.96 -12.50
C LEU A 133 -2.00 2.03 -13.59
N LYS A 134 -1.02 1.95 -14.50
CA LYS A 134 -0.94 2.83 -15.67
C LYS A 134 -2.15 2.69 -16.57
N GLU A 135 -2.60 1.46 -16.85
CA GLU A 135 -3.80 1.20 -17.64
C GLU A 135 -5.06 1.76 -16.96
N ALA A 136 -5.12 1.72 -15.62
CA ALA A 136 -6.20 2.32 -14.85
C ALA A 136 -6.18 3.86 -14.86
N GLY A 137 -5.08 4.51 -15.28
CA GLY A 137 -4.94 5.96 -15.36
C GLY A 137 -3.99 6.59 -14.35
N ALA A 138 -3.20 5.78 -13.62
CA ALA A 138 -2.18 6.31 -12.74
C ALA A 138 -0.97 6.83 -13.52
N ALA A 139 -0.42 7.97 -13.07
CA ALA A 139 0.84 8.53 -13.54
C ALA A 139 2.00 8.14 -12.62
N ASP A 140 1.74 8.05 -11.31
CA ASP A 140 2.70 7.59 -10.30
C ASP A 140 2.15 6.40 -9.52
N ALA A 141 3.02 5.49 -9.10
CA ALA A 141 2.61 4.36 -8.25
C ALA A 141 3.71 3.88 -7.31
N ILE A 142 3.26 3.41 -6.14
CA ILE A 142 4.08 2.85 -5.08
C ILE A 142 3.64 1.42 -4.77
N ASN A 143 4.61 0.49 -4.70
CA ASN A 143 4.39 -0.87 -4.23
C ASN A 143 4.38 -0.91 -2.71
N MET A 144 3.29 -1.37 -2.12
CA MET A 144 3.08 -1.47 -0.68
C MET A 144 3.41 -2.88 -0.16
N ASP A 145 3.00 -3.22 1.07
CA ASP A 145 3.28 -4.54 1.66
C ASP A 145 2.41 -5.64 1.04
N GLY A 146 3.00 -6.40 0.15
CA GLY A 146 2.36 -7.50 -0.57
C GLY A 146 2.38 -8.84 0.18
N GLY A 147 2.48 -9.93 -0.59
CA GLY A 147 2.52 -11.28 -0.03
C GLY A 147 1.25 -11.62 0.75
N GLY A 148 1.42 -12.21 1.93
CA GLY A 148 0.29 -12.56 2.80
C GLY A 148 -0.40 -11.36 3.45
N SER A 149 0.19 -10.16 3.36
CA SER A 149 -0.42 -8.91 3.86
C SER A 149 -1.39 -8.29 2.86
N ALA A 150 -1.28 -8.60 1.55
CA ALA A 150 -2.11 -7.99 0.51
C ALA A 150 -3.60 -8.19 0.80
N THR A 151 -4.27 -7.11 1.14
CA THR A 151 -5.69 -7.11 1.53
C THR A 151 -6.34 -5.80 1.13
N LEU A 152 -7.44 -5.90 0.40
CA LEU A 152 -8.32 -4.80 0.07
C LEU A 152 -9.74 -5.15 0.50
N CYS A 153 -10.38 -4.26 1.25
CA CYS A 153 -11.75 -4.44 1.73
C CYS A 153 -12.59 -3.22 1.37
N TYR A 154 -13.85 -3.43 1.14
CA TYR A 154 -14.84 -2.35 1.09
C TYR A 154 -16.00 -2.64 2.04
N TRP A 155 -16.72 -1.58 2.40
CA TRP A 155 -17.94 -1.70 3.18
C TRP A 155 -19.13 -1.93 2.26
N ASP A 156 -19.81 -3.05 2.43
CA ASP A 156 -21.05 -3.31 1.69
C ASP A 156 -22.24 -2.71 2.47
N GLU A 157 -22.83 -1.68 1.87
CA GLU A 157 -23.98 -0.98 2.47
C GLU A 157 -25.24 -1.85 2.54
N LYS A 158 -25.38 -2.89 1.72
CA LYS A 158 -26.54 -3.78 1.72
C LYS A 158 -26.47 -4.77 2.88
N THR A 159 -25.33 -5.41 3.05
CA THR A 159 -25.13 -6.42 4.10
C THR A 159 -24.65 -5.81 5.41
N LYS A 160 -24.20 -4.54 5.40
CA LYS A 160 -23.60 -3.83 6.56
C LYS A 160 -22.38 -4.58 7.11
N THR A 161 -21.59 -5.18 6.22
CA THR A 161 -20.37 -5.93 6.57
C THR A 161 -19.19 -5.53 5.70
N PRO A 162 -17.95 -5.66 6.19
CA PRO A 162 -16.78 -5.53 5.34
C PRO A 162 -16.66 -6.73 4.39
N VAL A 163 -16.34 -6.47 3.14
CA VAL A 163 -16.09 -7.50 2.11
C VAL A 163 -14.64 -7.42 1.66
N THR A 164 -13.93 -8.53 1.74
CA THR A 164 -12.57 -8.64 1.21
C THR A 164 -12.64 -8.87 -0.31
N VAL A 165 -11.94 -8.04 -1.07
CA VAL A 165 -11.97 -8.05 -2.53
C VAL A 165 -11.09 -9.17 -3.10
N ASN A 166 -9.91 -9.35 -2.52
CA ASN A 166 -8.91 -10.31 -2.97
C ASN A 166 -8.97 -11.62 -2.21
N ARG A 167 -8.43 -12.69 -2.83
CA ARG A 167 -8.29 -13.99 -2.19
C ARG A 167 -7.01 -14.03 -1.35
N GLN A 168 -7.17 -14.26 -0.05
CA GLN A 168 -6.05 -14.30 0.88
C GLN A 168 -5.08 -15.45 0.56
N THR A 169 -3.79 -15.16 0.61
CA THR A 169 -2.74 -16.16 0.36
C THR A 169 -2.69 -17.24 1.43
N GLU A 170 -2.99 -16.88 2.67
CA GLU A 170 -3.03 -17.82 3.78
C GLU A 170 -4.44 -18.35 3.92
N SER A 171 -4.61 -19.68 3.72
CA SER A 171 -5.93 -20.32 3.78
C SER A 171 -6.62 -20.05 5.12
N GLY A 172 -7.80 -19.50 5.05
CA GLY A 172 -8.74 -19.43 6.16
C GLY A 172 -8.60 -18.22 7.06
N TYR A 173 -7.60 -17.32 6.90
CA TYR A 173 -7.56 -16.11 7.70
C TYR A 173 -6.76 -14.97 7.04
N GLN A 174 -7.11 -13.77 7.42
CA GLN A 174 -6.39 -12.55 7.06
C GLN A 174 -5.19 -12.36 7.99
N ARG A 175 -4.01 -12.18 7.43
CA ARG A 175 -2.80 -11.88 8.20
C ARG A 175 -2.98 -10.57 8.97
N PRO A 176 -2.64 -10.50 10.27
CA PRO A 176 -2.46 -9.24 10.96
C PRO A 176 -1.37 -8.41 10.27
N VAL A 177 -1.59 -7.11 10.14
CA VAL A 177 -0.67 -6.18 9.49
C VAL A 177 -0.36 -4.99 10.40
N GLY A 178 0.80 -4.37 10.20
CA GLY A 178 1.26 -3.26 11.04
C GLY A 178 0.57 -1.93 10.76
N SER A 179 0.01 -1.76 9.56
CA SER A 179 -0.67 -0.51 9.18
C SER A 179 -1.69 -0.72 8.07
N ASN A 180 -2.71 0.13 8.07
CA ASN A 180 -3.75 0.18 7.05
C ASN A 180 -4.06 1.63 6.67
N ILE A 181 -4.54 1.83 5.45
CA ILE A 181 -5.19 3.08 5.02
C ILE A 181 -6.69 2.83 4.98
N GLY A 182 -7.45 3.72 5.62
CA GLY A 182 -8.91 3.76 5.56
C GLY A 182 -9.40 5.00 4.82
N ILE A 183 -10.30 4.84 3.87
CA ILE A 183 -10.93 5.91 3.11
C ILE A 183 -12.35 6.10 3.63
N TYR A 184 -12.72 7.36 3.90
CA TYR A 184 -14.01 7.76 4.42
C TYR A 184 -14.67 8.75 3.46
N LEU A 185 -15.99 8.70 3.33
CA LEU A 185 -16.75 9.80 2.74
C LEU A 185 -16.80 10.97 3.75
N LYS A 186 -16.69 12.17 3.22
CA LYS A 186 -16.97 13.39 3.96
C LYS A 186 -18.48 13.62 4.04
#